data_c7dd0f21549b57c9cef9ea3292067f67
#
_entry.id   c7dd0f21549b57c9cef9ea3292067f67
#
_cell.length_a   1.000
_cell.length_b   1.000
_cell.length_c   1.000
_cell.angle_alpha   90.00
_cell.angle_beta   90.00
_cell.angle_gamma   90.00
#
_symmetry.space_group_name_H-M   'P 1'
#
loop_
_entity.id
_entity.type
_entity.pdbx_description
1 polymer ?
#
loop_
_entity_poly.entity_id
_entity_poly.type
_entity_poly.pdbx_seq_one_letter_code
_entity_poly.pdbx_strand_id
1 'polypeptide(L)'
;MYLKKNLIEYLVWIIPIYRLRNRIRNNSIFLKDLGYRINYANYKDKIKDKKTFFVRNDWAINEIEFKYNYFYNFIKDNYIPDLEISYNPDIEFFGPNGGRYFLNKSKAKIKIFYTGECVSKNAIEKIWNRFSDNCVNYVDLSLGFDRLEENKFNNYVRFPIWINYNFGNILERNYTKDKIKETIDNINNAKSKKNKFASLVASHDAPKIRTEIFNKIDKISEVKCAGKLLHNDDTLKNEFNNNKIEYLRDFKFNICPENTISDGYITEKLFDSFKAGCIPIYSGDENIELDLINKNALLFYRRGDDNSEVLKEVERLNKDDKLFDAFQNQIKINDSMVDYLWERRDKILNRLEELINERLK
;
A
#
# COMPACT_ATOMS: atom_id res chain seq x y z
N MET A 1 -16.36 12.42 -19.29
CA MET A 1 -15.93 13.44 -20.27
C MET A 1 -14.91 14.35 -19.60
N TYR A 2 -13.63 14.19 -19.90
CA TYR A 2 -12.60 15.10 -19.41
C TYR A 2 -12.89 16.50 -19.93
N LEU A 3 -13.01 17.49 -19.04
CA LEU A 3 -12.84 18.87 -19.44
C LEU A 3 -11.49 18.92 -20.17
N LYS A 4 -11.52 19.20 -21.47
CA LYS A 4 -10.31 19.23 -22.29
C LYS A 4 -9.28 20.09 -21.56
N LYS A 5 -8.04 19.63 -21.48
CA LYS A 5 -6.91 20.32 -20.84
C LYS A 5 -6.91 21.83 -21.14
N ASN A 6 -7.39 22.20 -22.31
CA ASN A 6 -7.55 23.57 -22.80
C ASN A 6 -8.57 24.43 -22.00
N LEU A 7 -9.66 23.86 -21.50
CA LEU A 7 -10.65 24.66 -20.75
C LEU A 7 -10.16 24.99 -19.34
N ILE A 8 -9.43 24.07 -18.72
CA ILE A 8 -8.79 24.27 -17.43
C ILE A 8 -7.69 25.33 -17.54
N GLU A 9 -6.86 25.28 -18.58
CA GLU A 9 -5.83 26.27 -18.87
C GLU A 9 -6.48 27.65 -19.06
N TYR A 10 -7.60 27.75 -19.77
CA TYR A 10 -8.34 29.00 -19.95
C TYR A 10 -8.88 29.57 -18.63
N LEU A 11 -9.51 28.74 -17.80
CA LEU A 11 -10.02 29.16 -16.49
C LEU A 11 -8.91 29.57 -15.53
N VAL A 12 -7.79 28.90 -15.57
CA VAL A 12 -6.64 29.21 -14.72
C VAL A 12 -5.91 30.49 -15.17
N TRP A 13 -5.96 30.83 -16.48
CA TRP A 13 -5.36 32.05 -17.01
C TRP A 13 -6.03 33.34 -16.50
N ILE A 14 -7.30 33.31 -16.13
CA ILE A 14 -8.05 34.44 -15.55
C ILE A 14 -7.53 34.79 -14.15
N ILE A 15 -6.82 33.88 -13.47
CA ILE A 15 -6.31 34.14 -12.13
C ILE A 15 -5.01 34.92 -12.19
N PRO A 16 -4.94 36.16 -11.66
CA PRO A 16 -3.78 37.01 -11.82
C PRO A 16 -2.52 36.55 -11.05
N ILE A 17 -2.65 35.72 -10.08
CA ILE A 17 -1.56 35.28 -9.20
C ILE A 17 -0.91 33.99 -9.73
N TYR A 18 0.32 34.06 -10.23
CA TYR A 18 1.07 32.93 -10.79
C TYR A 18 1.18 31.72 -9.85
N ARG A 19 1.47 31.96 -8.56
CA ARG A 19 1.56 30.89 -7.56
C ARG A 19 0.23 30.15 -7.36
N LEU A 20 -0.88 30.86 -7.41
CA LEU A 20 -2.22 30.29 -7.29
C LEU A 20 -2.59 29.51 -8.56
N ARG A 21 -2.26 30.03 -9.74
CA ARG A 21 -2.39 29.32 -11.02
C ARG A 21 -1.70 27.96 -11.00
N ASN A 22 -0.42 27.93 -10.60
CA ASN A 22 0.35 26.69 -10.53
C ASN A 22 -0.18 25.74 -9.47
N ARG A 23 -0.65 26.24 -8.35
CA ARG A 23 -1.27 25.43 -7.30
C ARG A 23 -2.56 24.77 -7.79
N ILE A 24 -3.37 25.48 -8.58
CA ILE A 24 -4.61 24.92 -9.19
C ILE A 24 -4.26 23.94 -10.31
N ARG A 25 -3.30 24.27 -11.20
CA ARG A 25 -2.82 23.34 -12.25
C ARG A 25 -2.28 22.03 -11.69
N ASN A 26 -1.53 22.10 -10.60
CA ASN A 26 -0.93 20.95 -9.95
C ASN A 26 -1.92 20.23 -9.01
N ASN A 27 -3.06 20.84 -8.69
CA ASN A 27 -4.08 20.22 -7.87
C ASN A 27 -5.06 19.42 -8.74
N SER A 28 -4.57 18.27 -9.21
CA SER A 28 -5.37 17.34 -10.02
C SER A 28 -6.65 16.90 -9.33
N ILE A 29 -6.67 16.84 -8.00
CA ILE A 29 -7.81 16.46 -7.15
C ILE A 29 -8.96 17.45 -7.30
N PHE A 30 -8.70 18.76 -7.24
CA PHE A 30 -9.74 19.79 -7.40
C PHE A 30 -10.41 19.74 -8.78
N LEU A 31 -9.62 19.56 -9.83
CA LEU A 31 -10.14 19.51 -11.20
C LEU A 31 -10.97 18.25 -11.47
N LYS A 32 -10.60 17.15 -10.83
CA LYS A 32 -11.35 15.89 -10.87
C LYS A 32 -12.66 16.01 -10.12
N ASP A 33 -12.64 16.60 -8.93
CA ASP A 33 -13.85 16.87 -8.14
C ASP A 33 -14.86 17.74 -8.92
N LEU A 34 -14.38 18.79 -9.62
CA LEU A 34 -15.22 19.61 -10.48
C LEU A 34 -15.84 18.80 -11.64
N GLY A 35 -15.06 17.92 -12.26
CA GLY A 35 -15.56 17.01 -13.30
C GLY A 35 -16.68 16.10 -12.81
N TYR A 36 -16.54 15.53 -11.62
CA TYR A 36 -17.59 14.69 -10.99
C TYR A 36 -18.83 15.47 -10.65
N ARG A 37 -18.74 16.71 -10.15
CA ARG A 37 -19.91 17.56 -9.89
C ARG A 37 -20.74 17.81 -11.14
N ILE A 38 -20.06 18.10 -12.25
CA ILE A 38 -20.74 18.34 -13.54
C ILE A 38 -21.41 17.05 -14.03
N ASN A 39 -20.71 15.91 -13.96
CA ASN A 39 -21.28 14.63 -14.37
C ASN A 39 -22.46 14.23 -13.49
N TYR A 40 -22.35 14.40 -12.17
CA TYR A 40 -23.46 14.10 -11.26
C TYR A 40 -24.70 14.92 -11.57
N ALA A 41 -24.55 16.22 -11.86
CA ALA A 41 -25.68 17.07 -12.24
C ALA A 41 -26.46 16.55 -13.46
N ASN A 42 -25.74 15.87 -14.39
CA ASN A 42 -26.35 15.29 -15.59
C ASN A 42 -26.97 13.91 -15.38
N TYR A 43 -26.60 13.18 -14.33
CA TYR A 43 -27.00 11.78 -14.10
C TYR A 43 -27.92 11.57 -12.88
N LYS A 44 -28.12 12.58 -12.06
CA LYS A 44 -28.87 12.45 -10.78
C LYS A 44 -30.25 11.80 -10.93
N ASP A 45 -30.96 12.08 -12.01
CA ASP A 45 -32.29 11.54 -12.23
C ASP A 45 -32.30 10.06 -12.59
N LYS A 46 -31.20 9.56 -13.17
CA LYS A 46 -31.04 8.15 -13.55
C LYS A 46 -30.69 7.22 -12.38
N ILE A 47 -30.19 7.80 -11.28
CA ILE A 47 -29.73 7.06 -10.09
C ILE A 47 -30.58 7.33 -8.85
N LYS A 48 -31.75 8.03 -9.00
CA LYS A 48 -32.55 8.51 -7.89
C LYS A 48 -32.96 7.42 -6.89
N ASP A 49 -33.31 6.25 -7.40
CA ASP A 49 -33.79 5.11 -6.59
C ASP A 49 -32.71 4.06 -6.30
N LYS A 50 -31.46 4.33 -6.65
CA LYS A 50 -30.35 3.41 -6.46
C LYS A 50 -29.49 3.81 -5.28
N LYS A 51 -28.88 2.82 -4.62
CA LYS A 51 -27.82 3.07 -3.64
C LYS A 51 -26.54 3.49 -4.36
N THR A 52 -25.79 4.39 -3.74
CA THR A 52 -24.70 5.07 -4.42
C THR A 52 -23.40 5.05 -3.62
N PHE A 53 -22.29 5.01 -4.35
CA PHE A 53 -20.92 4.95 -3.81
C PHE A 53 -20.05 6.04 -4.42
N PHE A 54 -19.09 6.54 -3.66
CA PHE A 54 -18.05 7.43 -4.18
C PHE A 54 -16.73 7.27 -3.44
N VAL A 55 -15.63 7.57 -4.15
CA VAL A 55 -14.27 7.56 -3.59
C VAL A 55 -13.71 8.97 -3.57
N ARG A 56 -13.16 9.38 -2.43
CA ARG A 56 -12.49 10.67 -2.27
C ARG A 56 -11.07 10.51 -1.76
N ASN A 57 -10.22 11.41 -2.20
CA ASN A 57 -8.86 11.52 -1.69
C ASN A 57 -8.03 10.23 -1.84
N ASP A 58 -8.39 9.37 -2.79
CA ASP A 58 -7.65 8.16 -3.11
C ASP A 58 -6.93 8.32 -4.46
N TRP A 59 -6.15 7.32 -4.84
CA TRP A 59 -5.46 7.26 -6.13
C TRP A 59 -6.43 7.09 -7.30
N ALA A 60 -7.63 6.54 -7.05
CA ALA A 60 -8.68 6.43 -8.05
C ALA A 60 -9.13 7.82 -8.55
N ILE A 61 -9.12 7.99 -9.87
CA ILE A 61 -9.17 9.31 -10.50
C ILE A 61 -10.38 9.51 -11.40
N ASN A 62 -10.94 8.45 -11.91
CA ASN A 62 -12.02 8.48 -12.89
C ASN A 62 -12.96 7.28 -12.69
N GLU A 63 -14.09 7.30 -13.37
CA GLU A 63 -15.14 6.29 -13.29
C GLU A 63 -14.64 4.86 -13.61
N ILE A 64 -13.65 4.74 -14.48
CA ILE A 64 -13.01 3.46 -14.82
C ILE A 64 -12.19 2.96 -13.62
N GLU A 65 -11.43 3.85 -12.97
CA GLU A 65 -10.61 3.52 -11.81
C GLU A 65 -11.48 3.17 -10.59
N PHE A 66 -12.65 3.79 -10.40
CA PHE A 66 -13.61 3.40 -9.36
C PHE A 66 -14.09 1.96 -9.50
N LYS A 67 -14.27 1.47 -10.73
CA LYS A 67 -14.64 0.08 -10.99
C LYS A 67 -13.59 -0.93 -10.53
N TYR A 68 -12.36 -0.47 -10.31
CA TYR A 68 -11.27 -1.28 -9.75
C TYR A 68 -11.09 -1.04 -8.24
N ASN A 69 -11.88 -0.14 -7.63
CA ASN A 69 -11.81 0.06 -6.20
C ASN A 69 -12.26 -1.22 -5.48
N TYR A 70 -11.41 -1.68 -4.61
CA TYR A 70 -11.57 -2.91 -3.84
C TYR A 70 -12.93 -2.96 -3.10
N PHE A 71 -13.28 -1.90 -2.37
CA PHE A 71 -14.51 -1.85 -1.60
C PHE A 71 -15.75 -1.66 -2.46
N TYR A 72 -15.66 -0.88 -3.56
CA TYR A 72 -16.79 -0.74 -4.48
C TYR A 72 -17.23 -2.09 -5.04
N ASN A 73 -16.30 -2.85 -5.61
CA ASN A 73 -16.60 -4.16 -6.17
C ASN A 73 -17.13 -5.11 -5.12
N PHE A 74 -16.48 -5.14 -3.95
CA PHE A 74 -16.90 -6.00 -2.85
C PHE A 74 -18.33 -5.69 -2.40
N ILE A 75 -18.69 -4.42 -2.17
CA ILE A 75 -20.04 -4.02 -1.74
C ILE A 75 -21.06 -4.31 -2.84
N LYS A 76 -20.71 -4.03 -4.09
CA LYS A 76 -21.57 -4.31 -5.24
C LYS A 76 -21.87 -5.79 -5.39
N ASP A 77 -20.85 -6.62 -5.37
CA ASP A 77 -20.99 -8.06 -5.67
C ASP A 77 -21.67 -8.83 -4.53
N ASN A 78 -21.51 -8.38 -3.29
CA ASN A 78 -21.99 -9.13 -2.12
C ASN A 78 -23.26 -8.57 -1.48
N TYR A 79 -23.52 -7.27 -1.59
CA TYR A 79 -24.60 -6.62 -0.84
C TYR A 79 -25.56 -5.81 -1.70
N ILE A 80 -25.07 -5.08 -2.70
CA ILE A 80 -25.86 -4.10 -3.47
C ILE A 80 -25.53 -4.24 -4.96
N PRO A 81 -26.10 -5.24 -5.67
CA PRO A 81 -25.74 -5.52 -7.07
C PRO A 81 -25.96 -4.36 -8.04
N ASP A 82 -26.89 -3.46 -7.74
CA ASP A 82 -27.20 -2.27 -8.54
C ASP A 82 -26.53 -0.99 -8.01
N LEU A 83 -25.47 -1.12 -7.20
CA LEU A 83 -24.68 0.01 -6.69
C LEU A 83 -24.14 0.86 -7.84
N GLU A 84 -24.44 2.15 -7.78
CA GLU A 84 -24.02 3.12 -8.79
C GLU A 84 -23.06 4.18 -8.23
N ILE A 85 -22.36 4.87 -9.11
CA ILE A 85 -21.42 5.92 -8.71
C ILE A 85 -22.15 7.27 -8.69
N SER A 86 -22.05 7.99 -7.57
CA SER A 86 -22.64 9.31 -7.40
C SER A 86 -21.75 10.24 -6.59
N TYR A 87 -21.71 11.52 -6.96
CA TYR A 87 -20.98 12.55 -6.23
C TYR A 87 -21.54 12.83 -4.83
N ASN A 88 -22.82 12.63 -4.59
CA ASN A 88 -23.47 12.66 -3.27
C ASN A 88 -23.91 11.25 -2.90
N PRO A 89 -23.00 10.41 -2.42
CA PRO A 89 -23.25 8.98 -2.25
C PRO A 89 -23.95 8.65 -0.92
N ASP A 90 -24.55 7.45 -0.89
CA ASP A 90 -24.94 6.80 0.37
C ASP A 90 -23.72 6.22 1.11
N ILE A 91 -22.74 5.69 0.35
CA ILE A 91 -21.50 5.14 0.89
C ILE A 91 -20.32 5.94 0.34
N GLU A 92 -19.48 6.49 1.20
CA GLU A 92 -18.33 7.28 0.80
C GLU A 92 -17.04 6.72 1.38
N PHE A 93 -16.11 6.44 0.48
CA PHE A 93 -14.78 5.94 0.80
C PHE A 93 -13.75 7.07 0.74
N PHE A 94 -12.86 7.14 1.72
CA PHE A 94 -11.82 8.16 1.85
C PHE A 94 -10.44 7.54 1.90
N GLY A 95 -9.53 8.05 1.07
CA GLY A 95 -8.09 7.82 1.17
C GLY A 95 -7.35 9.02 1.78
N PRO A 96 -6.03 8.91 1.98
CA PRO A 96 -5.22 9.96 2.60
C PRO A 96 -4.71 11.04 1.61
N ASN A 97 -4.99 10.92 0.31
CA ASN A 97 -4.37 11.75 -0.75
C ASN A 97 -5.01 13.13 -0.95
N GLY A 98 -5.68 13.65 0.06
CA GLY A 98 -6.31 14.96 0.00
C GLY A 98 -6.42 15.66 1.35
N GLY A 99 -7.25 16.69 1.41
CA GLY A 99 -7.57 17.37 2.66
C GLY A 99 -8.75 16.70 3.38
N ARG A 100 -8.89 16.93 4.69
CA ARG A 100 -10.03 16.40 5.49
C ARG A 100 -11.37 17.13 5.19
N TYR A 101 -11.36 18.15 4.35
CA TYR A 101 -12.54 18.95 4.06
C TYR A 101 -13.73 18.09 3.64
N PHE A 102 -13.54 17.18 2.70
CA PHE A 102 -14.64 16.33 2.20
C PHE A 102 -15.13 15.37 3.29
N LEU A 103 -14.23 14.77 4.06
CA LEU A 103 -14.59 13.91 5.18
C LEU A 103 -15.48 14.64 6.19
N ASN A 104 -15.11 15.88 6.58
CA ASN A 104 -15.85 16.68 7.55
C ASN A 104 -17.20 17.18 7.01
N LYS A 105 -17.36 17.29 5.67
CA LYS A 105 -18.59 17.76 5.02
C LYS A 105 -19.46 16.65 4.44
N SER A 106 -18.97 15.42 4.46
CA SER A 106 -19.72 14.29 3.94
C SER A 106 -21.04 14.09 4.67
N LYS A 107 -22.09 13.86 3.87
CA LYS A 107 -23.44 13.49 4.33
C LYS A 107 -23.75 12.02 4.02
N ALA A 108 -22.76 11.26 3.59
CA ALA A 108 -22.93 9.84 3.33
C ALA A 108 -23.40 9.12 4.60
N LYS A 109 -24.28 8.15 4.43
CA LYS A 109 -24.82 7.32 5.52
C LYS A 109 -23.78 6.38 6.08
N ILE A 110 -22.86 5.92 5.21
CA ILE A 110 -21.72 5.07 5.58
C ILE A 110 -20.43 5.73 5.08
N LYS A 111 -19.49 5.90 5.99
CA LYS A 111 -18.17 6.46 5.70
C LYS A 111 -17.10 5.44 6.02
N ILE A 112 -16.20 5.18 5.06
CA ILE A 112 -15.10 4.24 5.19
C ILE A 112 -13.80 5.00 4.94
N PHE A 113 -12.78 4.81 5.78
CA PHE A 113 -11.44 5.33 5.56
C PHE A 113 -10.45 4.17 5.40
N TYR A 114 -9.54 4.30 4.44
CA TYR A 114 -8.41 3.38 4.29
C TYR A 114 -7.13 4.12 3.96
N THR A 115 -6.05 3.71 4.59
CA THR A 115 -4.70 4.16 4.24
C THR A 115 -3.71 3.00 4.12
N GLY A 116 -3.04 2.94 2.98
CA GLY A 116 -1.84 2.13 2.78
C GLY A 116 -0.56 2.95 3.00
N GLU A 117 -0.68 4.28 3.14
CA GLU A 117 0.43 5.20 3.33
C GLU A 117 0.70 5.46 4.82
N CYS A 118 1.95 5.81 5.16
CA CYS A 118 2.30 6.14 6.52
C CYS A 118 1.70 7.47 6.97
N VAL A 119 0.66 7.42 7.78
CA VAL A 119 -0.02 8.59 8.34
C VAL A 119 0.54 9.03 9.70
N SER A 120 1.51 8.33 10.24
CA SER A 120 2.11 8.60 11.55
C SER A 120 2.58 10.06 11.68
N LYS A 121 2.38 10.66 12.85
CA LYS A 121 2.90 12.01 13.18
C LYS A 121 4.42 12.10 13.06
N ASN A 122 5.11 10.99 13.29
CA ASN A 122 6.55 10.88 13.27
C ASN A 122 7.09 10.49 11.88
N ALA A 123 6.23 10.32 10.88
CA ALA A 123 6.67 10.04 9.52
C ALA A 123 7.62 11.13 9.01
N ILE A 124 8.66 10.71 8.28
CA ILE A 124 9.62 11.64 7.66
C ILE A 124 8.91 12.50 6.61
N GLU A 125 8.09 11.87 5.78
CA GLU A 125 7.22 12.55 4.83
C GLU A 125 5.89 12.91 5.51
N LYS A 126 5.72 14.17 5.88
CA LYS A 126 4.55 14.66 6.62
C LYS A 126 3.31 14.89 5.75
N ILE A 127 3.27 14.33 4.55
CA ILE A 127 2.20 14.59 3.58
C ILE A 127 0.84 14.11 4.11
N TRP A 128 0.83 12.96 4.78
CA TRP A 128 -0.40 12.30 5.27
C TRP A 128 -0.62 12.40 6.77
N ASN A 129 0.28 13.05 7.54
CA ASN A 129 0.21 13.10 9.00
C ASN A 129 -1.06 13.76 9.56
N ARG A 130 -1.82 14.50 8.72
CA ARG A 130 -3.15 15.03 9.04
C ARG A 130 -4.20 13.93 9.26
N PHE A 131 -3.91 12.70 8.87
CA PHE A 131 -4.73 11.51 9.06
C PHE A 131 -4.17 10.56 10.14
N SER A 132 -3.25 11.04 10.99
CA SER A 132 -2.59 10.23 12.02
C SER A 132 -3.53 9.73 13.13
N ASP A 133 -4.77 10.17 13.17
CA ASP A 133 -5.84 9.64 13.99
C ASP A 133 -6.62 8.50 13.30
N ASN A 134 -6.16 8.05 12.11
CA ASN A 134 -6.85 7.07 11.26
C ASN A 134 -8.34 7.40 11.04
N CYS A 135 -8.73 8.63 11.22
CA CYS A 135 -10.11 9.13 11.10
C CYS A 135 -11.15 8.39 11.98
N VAL A 136 -10.74 7.65 13.02
CA VAL A 136 -11.63 6.78 13.81
C VAL A 136 -12.85 7.49 14.39
N ASN A 137 -12.76 8.79 14.70
CA ASN A 137 -13.89 9.59 15.21
C ASN A 137 -14.76 10.21 14.11
N TYR A 138 -14.49 9.95 12.84
CA TYR A 138 -15.13 10.62 11.70
C TYR A 138 -15.77 9.65 10.70
N VAL A 139 -15.46 8.37 10.82
CA VAL A 139 -15.92 7.32 9.90
C VAL A 139 -16.53 6.14 10.65
N ASP A 140 -17.27 5.32 9.95
CA ASP A 140 -17.98 4.16 10.50
C ASP A 140 -17.11 2.89 10.44
N LEU A 141 -16.15 2.86 9.50
CA LEU A 141 -15.11 1.85 9.40
C LEU A 141 -13.79 2.52 9.01
N SER A 142 -12.77 2.31 9.80
CA SER A 142 -11.42 2.80 9.54
C SER A 142 -10.44 1.65 9.39
N LEU A 143 -9.60 1.72 8.36
CA LEU A 143 -8.62 0.70 8.00
C LEU A 143 -7.24 1.34 7.82
N GLY A 144 -6.22 0.75 8.40
CA GLY A 144 -4.85 1.27 8.31
C GLY A 144 -3.81 0.28 8.81
N PHE A 145 -2.58 0.73 8.89
CA PHE A 145 -1.45 -0.11 9.32
C PHE A 145 -1.15 -0.03 10.83
N ASP A 146 -1.62 1.02 11.51
CA ASP A 146 -1.30 1.25 12.93
C ASP A 146 -1.78 0.10 13.83
N ARG A 147 -0.99 -0.22 14.86
CA ARG A 147 -1.36 -1.17 15.92
C ARG A 147 -2.19 -0.47 17.00
N LEU A 148 -3.33 0.09 16.60
CA LEU A 148 -4.26 0.67 17.58
C LEU A 148 -4.86 -0.45 18.43
N GLU A 149 -5.09 -0.13 19.72
CA GLU A 149 -5.84 -1.03 20.60
C GLU A 149 -7.27 -1.22 20.05
N GLU A 150 -7.55 -2.39 19.49
CA GLU A 150 -8.85 -2.69 18.87
C GLU A 150 -10.01 -2.58 19.87
N ASN A 151 -9.76 -2.86 21.16
CA ASN A 151 -10.74 -2.71 22.24
C ASN A 151 -11.11 -1.24 22.52
N LYS A 152 -10.30 -0.28 22.05
CA LYS A 152 -10.55 1.14 22.22
C LYS A 152 -11.36 1.73 21.05
N PHE A 153 -11.24 1.14 19.87
CA PHE A 153 -11.85 1.62 18.65
C PHE A 153 -12.53 0.45 17.91
N ASN A 154 -13.77 0.17 18.22
CA ASN A 154 -14.55 -0.93 17.64
C ASN A 154 -14.82 -0.76 16.11
N ASN A 155 -14.55 0.43 15.57
CA ASN A 155 -14.66 0.73 14.14
C ASN A 155 -13.31 0.75 13.42
N TYR A 156 -12.20 0.37 14.09
CA TYR A 156 -10.89 0.26 13.46
C TYR A 156 -10.51 -1.19 13.27
N VAL A 157 -10.04 -1.52 12.08
CA VAL A 157 -9.42 -2.83 11.79
C VAL A 157 -8.05 -2.58 11.16
N ARG A 158 -7.01 -3.18 11.77
CA ARG A 158 -5.68 -3.13 11.19
C ARG A 158 -5.65 -3.91 9.87
N PHE A 159 -5.43 -3.20 8.77
CA PHE A 159 -5.43 -3.74 7.41
C PHE A 159 -4.31 -3.10 6.57
N PRO A 160 -3.03 -3.42 6.86
CA PRO A 160 -1.89 -2.84 6.16
C PRO A 160 -1.86 -3.24 4.68
N ILE A 161 -1.25 -2.38 3.87
CA ILE A 161 -1.24 -2.51 2.40
C ILE A 161 -0.63 -3.82 1.90
N TRP A 162 0.32 -4.40 2.64
CA TRP A 162 0.93 -5.66 2.26
C TRP A 162 -0.08 -6.81 2.13
N ILE A 163 -1.23 -6.74 2.81
CA ILE A 163 -2.29 -7.75 2.68
C ILE A 163 -2.79 -7.80 1.24
N ASN A 164 -3.20 -6.66 0.70
CA ASN A 164 -3.72 -6.58 -0.67
C ASN A 164 -2.68 -6.96 -1.72
N TYR A 165 -1.43 -6.51 -1.55
CA TYR A 165 -0.36 -6.79 -2.51
C TYR A 165 0.05 -8.26 -2.56
N ASN A 166 -0.07 -8.97 -1.43
CA ASN A 166 0.46 -10.34 -1.36
C ASN A 166 -0.62 -11.40 -1.41
N PHE A 167 -1.79 -11.13 -0.83
CA PHE A 167 -2.88 -12.09 -0.71
C PHE A 167 -4.10 -11.74 -1.60
N GLY A 168 -4.02 -10.62 -2.35
CA GLY A 168 -5.11 -10.18 -3.21
C GLY A 168 -6.34 -9.71 -2.43
N ASN A 169 -7.50 -9.84 -3.07
CA ASN A 169 -8.77 -9.40 -2.45
C ASN A 169 -9.30 -10.44 -1.46
N ILE A 170 -8.79 -10.45 -0.23
CA ILE A 170 -9.25 -11.38 0.80
C ILE A 170 -10.71 -11.19 1.20
N LEU A 171 -11.36 -10.06 0.84
CA LEU A 171 -12.77 -9.81 1.12
C LEU A 171 -13.71 -10.45 0.08
N GLU A 172 -13.20 -10.98 -1.05
CA GLU A 172 -14.03 -11.67 -2.03
C GLU A 172 -14.84 -12.81 -1.39
N ARG A 173 -16.09 -12.97 -1.86
CA ARG A 173 -17.02 -13.98 -1.33
C ARG A 173 -16.46 -15.41 -1.36
N ASN A 174 -15.75 -15.74 -2.43
CA ASN A 174 -15.19 -17.06 -2.67
C ASN A 174 -13.72 -17.19 -2.21
N TYR A 175 -13.21 -16.22 -1.45
CA TYR A 175 -11.88 -16.32 -0.90
C TYR A 175 -11.84 -17.34 0.24
N THR A 176 -10.79 -18.14 0.33
CA THR A 176 -10.68 -19.24 1.29
C THR A 176 -9.39 -19.18 2.10
N LYS A 177 -9.38 -19.82 3.26
CA LYS A 177 -8.15 -20.04 4.04
C LYS A 177 -7.08 -20.79 3.25
N ASP A 178 -7.50 -21.72 2.38
CA ASP A 178 -6.59 -22.50 1.54
C ASP A 178 -5.80 -21.61 0.58
N LYS A 179 -6.42 -20.57 0.00
CA LYS A 179 -5.71 -19.58 -0.84
C LYS A 179 -4.67 -18.79 -0.06
N ILE A 180 -4.96 -18.46 1.19
CA ILE A 180 -3.97 -17.83 2.08
C ILE A 180 -2.80 -18.79 2.30
N LYS A 181 -3.10 -20.04 2.67
CA LYS A 181 -2.09 -21.08 2.91
C LYS A 181 -1.23 -21.32 1.68
N GLU A 182 -1.85 -21.48 0.51
CA GLU A 182 -1.15 -21.65 -0.76
C GLU A 182 -0.17 -20.48 -1.03
N THR A 183 -0.61 -19.24 -0.77
CA THR A 183 0.25 -18.07 -0.92
C THR A 183 1.44 -18.09 0.05
N ILE A 184 1.21 -18.48 1.30
CA ILE A 184 2.27 -18.64 2.32
C ILE A 184 3.27 -19.70 1.87
N ASP A 185 2.78 -20.85 1.42
CA ASP A 185 3.61 -21.97 0.98
C ASP A 185 4.46 -21.58 -0.25
N ASN A 186 3.86 -20.85 -1.20
CA ASN A 186 4.58 -20.32 -2.36
C ASN A 186 5.69 -19.35 -1.96
N ILE A 187 5.46 -18.46 -0.98
CA ILE A 187 6.47 -17.54 -0.46
C ILE A 187 7.56 -18.30 0.29
N ASN A 188 7.19 -19.23 1.16
CA ASN A 188 8.13 -20.01 1.96
C ASN A 188 9.03 -20.90 1.08
N ASN A 189 8.48 -21.44 0.00
CA ASN A 189 9.20 -22.30 -0.95
C ASN A 189 9.86 -21.53 -2.11
N ALA A 190 9.73 -20.19 -2.15
CA ALA A 190 10.32 -19.38 -3.21
C ALA A 190 11.84 -19.51 -3.21
N LYS A 191 12.36 -20.04 -4.31
CA LYS A 191 13.79 -20.26 -4.58
C LYS A 191 14.10 -19.94 -6.02
N SER A 192 15.31 -19.48 -6.29
CA SER A 192 15.82 -19.33 -7.64
C SER A 192 17.34 -19.40 -7.64
N LYS A 193 17.92 -19.72 -8.78
CA LYS A 193 19.36 -19.67 -8.93
C LYS A 193 19.83 -18.22 -8.85
N LYS A 194 20.75 -17.93 -7.96
CA LYS A 194 21.28 -16.60 -7.69
C LYS A 194 22.59 -16.38 -8.44
N ASN A 195 22.54 -15.52 -9.46
CA ASN A 195 23.71 -15.22 -10.29
C ASN A 195 24.35 -13.87 -9.95
N LYS A 196 23.61 -13.01 -9.23
CA LYS A 196 24.02 -11.65 -8.88
C LYS A 196 24.01 -11.45 -7.37
N PHE A 197 24.81 -10.51 -6.90
CA PHE A 197 25.01 -10.26 -5.47
C PHE A 197 23.77 -9.60 -4.84
N ALA A 198 23.56 -8.31 -5.10
CA ALA A 198 22.48 -7.55 -4.45
C ALA A 198 21.78 -6.58 -5.40
N SER A 199 20.53 -6.28 -5.11
CA SER A 199 19.73 -5.30 -5.84
C SER A 199 19.11 -4.25 -4.94
N LEU A 200 18.90 -3.03 -5.50
CA LEU A 200 18.10 -1.95 -4.95
C LEU A 200 17.15 -1.43 -6.03
N VAL A 201 15.85 -1.62 -5.88
CA VAL A 201 14.84 -1.08 -6.80
C VAL A 201 14.04 0.00 -6.10
N ALA A 202 14.43 1.27 -6.30
CA ALA A 202 13.79 2.42 -5.67
C ALA A 202 13.78 3.65 -6.60
N SER A 203 12.80 4.55 -6.41
CA SER A 203 12.68 5.78 -7.20
C SER A 203 13.20 7.02 -6.47
N HIS A 204 13.19 7.04 -5.14
CA HIS A 204 13.58 8.17 -4.30
C HIS A 204 14.13 7.69 -2.96
N ASP A 205 14.75 8.58 -2.20
CA ASP A 205 15.33 8.28 -0.89
C ASP A 205 15.23 9.49 0.05
N ALA A 206 14.00 9.89 0.38
CA ALA A 206 13.77 11.01 1.31
C ALA A 206 14.43 10.77 2.68
N PRO A 207 14.37 9.57 3.28
CA PRO A 207 15.03 9.27 4.54
C PRO A 207 16.54 9.06 4.43
N LYS A 208 17.11 8.97 3.22
CA LYS A 208 18.51 8.65 2.91
C LYS A 208 19.00 7.26 3.40
N ILE A 209 18.11 6.42 3.88
CA ILE A 209 18.45 5.08 4.37
C ILE A 209 18.87 4.14 3.23
N ARG A 210 18.26 4.29 2.05
CA ARG A 210 18.58 3.47 0.87
C ARG A 210 20.00 3.71 0.40
N THR A 211 20.40 4.98 0.29
CA THR A 211 21.75 5.39 -0.06
C THR A 211 22.75 4.98 1.02
N GLU A 212 22.37 5.06 2.30
CA GLU A 212 23.23 4.61 3.42
C GLU A 212 23.53 3.12 3.30
N ILE A 213 22.51 2.27 3.15
CA ILE A 213 22.68 0.82 3.01
C ILE A 213 23.47 0.51 1.73
N PHE A 214 23.08 1.12 0.59
CA PHE A 214 23.79 0.94 -0.67
C PHE A 214 25.29 1.18 -0.52
N ASN A 215 25.70 2.33 0.03
CA ASN A 215 27.11 2.71 0.17
C ASN A 215 27.94 1.73 1.03
N LYS A 216 27.29 0.98 1.92
CA LYS A 216 27.96 -0.02 2.75
C LYS A 216 28.00 -1.39 2.06
N ILE A 217 26.89 -1.80 1.44
CA ILE A 217 26.78 -3.10 0.77
C ILE A 217 27.58 -3.14 -0.53
N ASP A 218 27.62 -2.05 -1.30
CA ASP A 218 28.37 -1.95 -2.56
C ASP A 218 29.89 -2.08 -2.37
N LYS A 219 30.39 -1.82 -1.15
CA LYS A 219 31.81 -2.08 -0.80
C LYS A 219 32.14 -3.59 -0.66
N ILE A 220 31.13 -4.41 -0.42
CA ILE A 220 31.30 -5.87 -0.32
C ILE A 220 31.30 -6.48 -1.72
N SER A 221 30.35 -6.09 -2.57
CA SER A 221 30.26 -6.46 -3.96
C SER A 221 29.23 -5.55 -4.66
N GLU A 222 29.26 -5.50 -6.00
CA GLU A 222 28.44 -4.59 -6.81
C GLU A 222 26.95 -4.76 -6.54
N VAL A 223 26.27 -3.63 -6.24
CA VAL A 223 24.82 -3.56 -6.10
C VAL A 223 24.18 -3.02 -7.39
N LYS A 224 23.24 -3.76 -7.96
CA LYS A 224 22.48 -3.33 -9.15
C LYS A 224 21.26 -2.51 -8.75
N CYS A 225 21.17 -1.30 -9.31
CA CYS A 225 20.11 -0.34 -9.02
C CYS A 225 19.25 -0.12 -10.28
N ALA A 226 18.12 -0.84 -10.38
CA ALA A 226 17.26 -0.79 -11.56
C ALA A 226 16.14 0.28 -11.47
N GLY A 227 16.01 0.96 -10.34
CA GLY A 227 15.08 2.09 -10.18
C GLY A 227 15.69 3.42 -10.63
N LYS A 228 15.01 4.55 -10.35
CA LYS A 228 15.54 5.89 -10.63
C LYS A 228 16.68 6.30 -9.69
N LEU A 229 16.65 5.77 -8.46
CA LEU A 229 17.67 6.05 -7.45
C LEU A 229 18.94 5.26 -7.77
N LEU A 230 20.11 5.94 -7.82
CA LEU A 230 21.42 5.35 -8.06
C LEU A 230 21.48 4.45 -9.30
N HIS A 231 20.70 4.76 -10.31
CA HIS A 231 20.47 3.93 -11.49
C HIS A 231 21.76 3.48 -12.18
N ASN A 232 21.97 2.17 -12.28
CA ASN A 232 23.11 1.54 -12.97
C ASN A 232 22.74 0.23 -13.69
N ASP A 233 21.44 -0.10 -13.79
CA ASP A 233 20.97 -1.34 -14.40
C ASP A 233 19.63 -1.16 -15.11
N ASP A 234 19.60 -1.41 -16.41
CA ASP A 234 18.40 -1.31 -17.26
C ASP A 234 17.66 -2.63 -17.44
N THR A 235 18.17 -3.74 -16.91
CA THR A 235 17.63 -5.09 -17.17
C THR A 235 16.19 -5.26 -16.68
N LEU A 236 15.80 -4.63 -15.56
CA LEU A 236 14.42 -4.63 -15.07
C LEU A 236 13.44 -4.19 -16.16
N LYS A 237 13.77 -3.14 -16.89
CA LYS A 237 12.93 -2.60 -17.97
C LYS A 237 13.06 -3.41 -19.25
N ASN A 238 14.29 -3.72 -19.67
CA ASN A 238 14.57 -4.24 -21.01
C ASN A 238 14.33 -5.74 -21.12
N GLU A 239 14.56 -6.51 -20.05
CA GLU A 239 14.46 -7.97 -20.05
C GLU A 239 13.24 -8.48 -19.28
N PHE A 240 12.82 -7.77 -18.21
CA PHE A 240 11.75 -8.21 -17.33
C PHE A 240 10.44 -7.40 -17.46
N ASN A 241 10.33 -6.46 -18.44
CA ASN A 241 9.13 -5.63 -18.63
C ASN A 241 8.62 -4.96 -17.33
N ASN A 242 9.53 -4.50 -16.48
CA ASN A 242 9.27 -3.97 -15.14
C ASN A 242 8.65 -4.98 -14.15
N ASN A 243 8.72 -6.28 -14.40
CA ASN A 243 8.36 -7.29 -13.42
C ASN A 243 9.46 -7.40 -12.36
N LYS A 244 9.27 -6.70 -11.26
CA LYS A 244 10.25 -6.60 -10.16
C LYS A 244 10.56 -7.96 -9.53
N ILE A 245 9.55 -8.81 -9.34
CA ILE A 245 9.75 -10.14 -8.71
C ILE A 245 10.66 -11.00 -9.58
N GLU A 246 10.38 -11.08 -10.89
CA GLU A 246 11.20 -11.87 -11.81
C GLU A 246 12.63 -11.32 -11.90
N TYR A 247 12.81 -10.00 -11.94
CA TYR A 247 14.13 -9.36 -11.90
C TYR A 247 14.89 -9.73 -10.62
N LEU A 248 14.25 -9.65 -9.45
CA LEU A 248 14.85 -9.93 -8.16
C LEU A 248 15.28 -11.40 -8.01
N ARG A 249 14.70 -12.34 -8.72
CA ARG A 249 15.06 -13.78 -8.64
C ARG A 249 16.54 -14.05 -8.90
N ASP A 250 17.21 -13.19 -9.65
CA ASP A 250 18.64 -13.32 -9.98
C ASP A 250 19.59 -12.95 -8.82
N PHE A 251 19.07 -12.27 -7.76
CA PHE A 251 19.90 -11.68 -6.71
C PHE A 251 19.90 -12.47 -5.42
N LYS A 252 21.07 -12.61 -4.77
CA LYS A 252 21.18 -13.17 -3.40
C LYS A 252 20.46 -12.28 -2.40
N PHE A 253 20.68 -10.96 -2.45
CA PHE A 253 20.14 -9.99 -1.51
C PHE A 253 19.27 -8.94 -2.21
N ASN A 254 18.26 -8.44 -1.50
CA ASN A 254 17.50 -7.26 -1.93
C ASN A 254 17.51 -6.20 -0.82
N ILE A 255 18.00 -5.01 -1.13
CA ILE A 255 17.96 -3.84 -0.24
C ILE A 255 16.54 -3.26 -0.32
N CYS A 256 15.74 -3.42 0.72
CA CYS A 256 14.32 -3.12 0.71
C CYS A 256 13.81 -2.35 1.94
N PRO A 257 14.46 -1.22 2.31
CA PRO A 257 13.97 -0.42 3.45
C PRO A 257 12.63 0.26 3.14
N GLU A 258 11.83 0.48 4.17
CA GLU A 258 10.61 1.25 4.07
C GLU A 258 10.88 2.75 3.82
N ASN A 259 9.87 3.48 3.35
CA ASN A 259 9.97 4.91 3.11
C ASN A 259 10.13 5.70 4.42
N THR A 260 9.63 5.15 5.51
CA THR A 260 9.71 5.72 6.85
C THR A 260 9.68 4.61 7.88
N ILE A 261 10.26 4.86 9.06
CA ILE A 261 10.19 3.94 10.19
C ILE A 261 8.99 4.38 11.05
N SER A 262 8.01 3.51 11.19
CA SER A 262 6.83 3.73 12.04
C SER A 262 6.30 2.39 12.51
N ASP A 263 5.78 2.35 13.74
CA ASP A 263 5.18 1.15 14.31
C ASP A 263 4.05 0.62 13.41
N GLY A 264 4.10 -0.67 13.09
CA GLY A 264 3.15 -1.34 12.21
C GLY A 264 3.29 -1.04 10.70
N TYR A 265 4.14 -0.08 10.29
CA TYR A 265 4.28 0.28 8.88
C TYR A 265 5.21 -0.68 8.15
N ILE A 266 4.61 -1.66 7.52
CA ILE A 266 5.24 -2.64 6.64
C ILE A 266 4.49 -2.62 5.32
N THR A 267 5.23 -2.70 4.21
CA THR A 267 4.64 -2.66 2.87
C THR A 267 5.00 -3.92 2.07
N GLU A 268 4.75 -3.90 0.78
CA GLU A 268 5.07 -4.99 -0.15
C GLU A 268 6.58 -5.30 -0.24
N LYS A 269 7.46 -4.37 0.14
CA LYS A 269 8.92 -4.46 -0.14
C LYS A 269 9.58 -5.68 0.46
N LEU A 270 9.24 -5.99 1.72
CA LEU A 270 9.74 -7.17 2.41
C LEU A 270 9.25 -8.45 1.72
N PHE A 271 7.97 -8.51 1.40
CA PHE A 271 7.35 -9.66 0.76
C PHE A 271 7.83 -9.87 -0.68
N ASP A 272 8.12 -8.81 -1.43
CA ASP A 272 8.72 -8.90 -2.76
C ASP A 272 10.06 -9.64 -2.71
N SER A 273 10.88 -9.35 -1.68
CA SER A 273 12.15 -10.06 -1.46
C SER A 273 11.92 -11.54 -1.19
N PHE A 274 10.98 -11.87 -0.34
CA PHE A 274 10.63 -13.26 -0.02
C PHE A 274 10.08 -14.00 -1.25
N LYS A 275 9.16 -13.41 -2.00
CA LYS A 275 8.60 -13.99 -3.24
C LYS A 275 9.66 -14.27 -4.31
N ALA A 276 10.68 -13.43 -4.37
CA ALA A 276 11.81 -13.63 -5.28
C ALA A 276 12.86 -14.62 -4.74
N GLY A 277 12.69 -15.10 -3.50
CA GLY A 277 13.70 -15.92 -2.82
C GLY A 277 14.99 -15.16 -2.51
N CYS A 278 14.97 -13.82 -2.41
CA CYS A 278 16.10 -13.04 -1.93
C CYS A 278 16.15 -13.03 -0.41
N ILE A 279 17.34 -12.87 0.15
CA ILE A 279 17.52 -12.49 1.56
C ILE A 279 17.29 -10.98 1.65
N PRO A 280 16.25 -10.50 2.39
CA PRO A 280 16.02 -9.07 2.54
C PRO A 280 17.09 -8.42 3.43
N ILE A 281 17.68 -7.30 2.97
CA ILE A 281 18.35 -6.32 3.84
C ILE A 281 17.32 -5.24 4.11
N TYR A 282 16.61 -5.38 5.22
CA TYR A 282 15.40 -4.61 5.55
C TYR A 282 15.65 -3.58 6.64
N SER A 283 15.03 -2.43 6.52
CA SER A 283 14.95 -1.39 7.54
C SER A 283 13.55 -0.83 7.59
N GLY A 284 12.92 -0.88 8.74
CA GLY A 284 11.52 -0.49 8.96
C GLY A 284 11.12 -0.62 10.41
N ASP A 285 9.90 -1.07 10.67
CA ASP A 285 9.44 -1.38 12.01
C ASP A 285 10.21 -2.58 12.59
N GLU A 286 10.80 -2.41 13.78
CA GLU A 286 11.54 -3.49 14.47
C GLU A 286 10.64 -4.62 14.98
N ASN A 287 9.37 -4.30 15.21
CA ASN A 287 8.37 -5.27 15.63
C ASN A 287 7.70 -6.00 14.45
N ILE A 288 8.45 -6.27 13.38
CA ILE A 288 8.00 -6.85 12.12
C ILE A 288 6.95 -7.92 12.37
N GLU A 289 5.65 -7.60 12.21
CA GLU A 289 4.51 -8.52 12.33
C GLU A 289 4.82 -9.70 13.26
N LEU A 290 4.97 -9.40 14.55
CA LEU A 290 5.31 -10.38 15.60
C LEU A 290 4.43 -11.63 15.43
N ASP A 291 5.04 -12.78 15.51
CA ASP A 291 4.41 -14.10 15.35
C ASP A 291 3.89 -14.46 13.94
N LEU A 292 3.95 -13.53 12.98
CA LEU A 292 3.52 -13.77 11.60
C LEU A 292 4.71 -13.91 10.63
N ILE A 293 5.76 -13.12 10.84
CA ILE A 293 6.98 -13.12 10.01
C ILE A 293 8.17 -13.57 10.86
N ASN A 294 8.95 -14.51 10.32
CA ASN A 294 10.17 -14.96 10.97
C ASN A 294 11.29 -13.92 10.81
N LYS A 295 11.64 -13.27 11.90
CA LYS A 295 12.72 -12.25 11.94
C LYS A 295 14.09 -12.81 11.56
N ASN A 296 14.32 -14.13 11.71
CA ASN A 296 15.59 -14.76 11.36
C ASN A 296 15.73 -14.99 9.84
N ALA A 297 14.65 -14.81 9.07
CA ALA A 297 14.68 -14.95 7.61
C ALA A 297 15.06 -13.65 6.86
N LEU A 298 15.50 -12.63 7.57
CA LEU A 298 15.94 -11.34 7.02
C LEU A 298 17.13 -10.77 7.79
N LEU A 299 17.86 -9.85 7.17
CA LEU A 299 18.93 -9.07 7.78
C LEU A 299 18.40 -7.68 8.11
N PHE A 300 18.23 -7.39 9.41
CA PHE A 300 17.64 -6.14 9.86
C PHE A 300 18.71 -5.05 10.00
N TYR A 301 18.63 -4.02 9.17
CA TYR A 301 19.52 -2.87 9.16
C TYR A 301 18.92 -1.71 9.96
N ARG A 302 19.58 -1.28 11.03
CA ARG A 302 19.12 -0.18 11.89
C ARG A 302 19.72 1.14 11.47
N ARG A 303 18.88 2.10 11.16
CA ARG A 303 19.32 3.44 10.78
C ARG A 303 20.07 4.12 11.93
N GLY A 304 21.30 4.59 11.64
CA GLY A 304 22.11 5.34 12.60
C GLY A 304 22.84 4.48 13.64
N ASP A 305 22.67 3.15 13.60
CA ASP A 305 23.35 2.22 14.50
C ASP A 305 24.62 1.61 13.86
N ASP A 306 25.40 0.91 14.69
CA ASP A 306 26.43 0.03 14.21
C ASP A 306 25.80 -1.24 13.61
N ASN A 307 25.89 -1.35 12.28
CA ASN A 307 25.41 -2.50 11.52
C ASN A 307 26.55 -3.45 11.10
N SER A 308 27.69 -3.43 11.79
CA SER A 308 28.86 -4.24 11.45
C SER A 308 28.55 -5.74 11.39
N GLU A 309 27.70 -6.25 12.28
CA GLU A 309 27.28 -7.65 12.29
C GLU A 309 26.43 -8.01 11.06
N VAL A 310 25.53 -7.11 10.65
CA VAL A 310 24.75 -7.29 9.40
C VAL A 310 25.66 -7.36 8.19
N LEU A 311 26.67 -6.47 8.11
CA LEU A 311 27.62 -6.45 7.01
C LEU A 311 28.49 -7.71 6.97
N LYS A 312 28.99 -8.17 8.13
CA LYS A 312 29.72 -9.43 8.25
C LYS A 312 28.88 -10.62 7.80
N GLU A 313 27.59 -10.64 8.18
CA GLU A 313 26.70 -11.72 7.78
C GLU A 313 26.43 -11.70 6.27
N VAL A 314 26.23 -10.52 5.65
CA VAL A 314 26.14 -10.40 4.18
C VAL A 314 27.39 -10.96 3.51
N GLU A 315 28.59 -10.59 3.99
CA GLU A 315 29.86 -11.13 3.45
C GLU A 315 29.94 -12.65 3.60
N ARG A 316 29.60 -13.18 4.79
CA ARG A 316 29.61 -14.61 5.10
C ARG A 316 28.72 -15.40 4.17
N LEU A 317 27.46 -14.95 4.03
CA LEU A 317 26.46 -15.57 3.16
C LEU A 317 26.81 -15.43 1.67
N ASN A 318 27.47 -14.35 1.28
CA ASN A 318 27.90 -14.18 -0.11
C ASN A 318 29.01 -15.13 -0.51
N LYS A 319 29.95 -15.46 0.42
CA LYS A 319 31.11 -16.31 0.18
C LYS A 319 30.82 -17.81 0.28
N ASP A 320 29.76 -18.21 0.94
CA ASP A 320 29.41 -19.62 1.19
C ASP A 320 27.99 -19.92 0.74
N ASP A 321 27.87 -20.60 -0.40
CA ASP A 321 26.56 -20.95 -0.98
C ASP A 321 25.75 -21.92 -0.10
N LYS A 322 26.39 -22.78 0.70
CA LYS A 322 25.70 -23.69 1.62
C LYS A 322 25.05 -22.90 2.76
N LEU A 323 25.75 -21.92 3.30
CA LEU A 323 25.20 -21.03 4.34
C LEU A 323 24.10 -20.15 3.77
N PHE A 324 24.29 -19.63 2.55
CA PHE A 324 23.25 -18.87 1.85
C PHE A 324 21.99 -19.73 1.66
N ASP A 325 22.12 -20.95 1.15
CA ASP A 325 20.99 -21.85 0.93
C ASP A 325 20.29 -22.20 2.26
N ALA A 326 21.05 -22.44 3.32
CA ALA A 326 20.48 -22.68 4.65
C ALA A 326 19.69 -21.49 5.16
N PHE A 327 20.19 -20.25 4.97
CA PHE A 327 19.50 -19.02 5.36
C PHE A 327 18.25 -18.81 4.51
N GLN A 328 18.33 -18.94 3.19
CA GLN A 328 17.23 -18.78 2.26
C GLN A 328 16.08 -19.78 2.52
N ASN A 329 16.42 -20.98 2.98
CA ASN A 329 15.47 -22.08 3.23
C ASN A 329 14.70 -21.94 4.54
N GLN A 330 14.97 -20.94 5.36
CA GLN A 330 14.17 -20.69 6.55
C GLN A 330 12.71 -20.39 6.19
N ILE A 331 11.79 -20.81 7.05
CA ILE A 331 10.40 -20.37 6.96
C ILE A 331 10.37 -18.85 7.12
N LYS A 332 9.69 -18.14 6.21
CA LYS A 332 9.62 -16.68 6.16
C LYS A 332 8.34 -16.18 6.83
N ILE A 333 7.23 -16.90 6.60
CA ILE A 333 5.90 -16.56 7.08
C ILE A 333 5.34 -17.76 7.85
N ASN A 334 4.89 -17.53 9.07
CA ASN A 334 4.32 -18.55 9.95
C ASN A 334 2.87 -18.87 9.56
N ASP A 335 2.41 -20.08 9.85
CA ASP A 335 1.04 -20.54 9.56
C ASP A 335 -0.04 -19.75 10.31
N SER A 336 0.30 -19.14 11.44
CA SER A 336 -0.56 -18.19 12.18
C SER A 336 -1.08 -17.02 11.32
N MET A 337 -0.39 -16.71 10.22
CA MET A 337 -0.82 -15.71 9.23
C MET A 337 -2.21 -16.05 8.64
N VAL A 338 -2.54 -17.33 8.47
CA VAL A 338 -3.85 -17.76 7.94
C VAL A 338 -4.98 -17.27 8.83
N ASP A 339 -4.89 -17.55 10.12
CA ASP A 339 -5.94 -17.17 11.06
C ASP A 339 -5.97 -15.66 11.30
N TYR A 340 -4.81 -15.00 11.33
CA TYR A 340 -4.71 -13.55 11.42
C TYR A 340 -5.45 -12.86 10.28
N LEU A 341 -5.18 -13.23 9.02
CA LEU A 341 -5.84 -12.63 7.86
C LEU A 341 -7.33 -12.93 7.82
N TRP A 342 -7.72 -14.15 8.20
CA TRP A 342 -9.12 -14.56 8.25
C TRP A 342 -9.90 -13.76 9.28
N GLU A 343 -9.34 -13.55 10.47
CA GLU A 343 -9.94 -12.72 11.51
C GLU A 343 -10.13 -11.26 11.04
N ARG A 344 -9.13 -10.67 10.37
CA ARG A 344 -9.24 -9.31 9.79
C ARG A 344 -10.35 -9.24 8.75
N ARG A 345 -10.40 -10.23 7.87
CA ARG A 345 -11.48 -10.38 6.91
C ARG A 345 -12.84 -10.37 7.60
N ASP A 346 -13.06 -11.26 8.54
CA ASP A 346 -14.36 -11.40 9.19
C ASP A 346 -14.77 -10.14 9.97
N LYS A 347 -13.85 -9.47 10.65
CA LYS A 347 -14.12 -8.17 11.29
C LYS A 347 -14.62 -7.12 10.30
N ILE A 348 -13.95 -7.01 9.14
CA ILE A 348 -14.35 -6.04 8.10
C ILE A 348 -15.71 -6.39 7.53
N LEU A 349 -15.96 -7.67 7.19
CA LEU A 349 -17.21 -8.12 6.60
C LEU A 349 -18.39 -7.92 7.54
N ASN A 350 -18.27 -8.36 8.78
CA ASN A 350 -19.32 -8.21 9.79
C ASN A 350 -19.66 -6.74 10.00
N ARG A 351 -18.64 -5.88 10.10
CA ARG A 351 -18.89 -4.45 10.28
C ARG A 351 -19.59 -3.81 9.08
N LEU A 352 -19.20 -4.15 7.87
CA LEU A 352 -19.86 -3.65 6.64
C LEU A 352 -21.30 -4.14 6.55
N GLU A 353 -21.55 -5.40 6.87
CA GLU A 353 -22.90 -5.97 6.86
C GLU A 353 -23.83 -5.29 7.87
N GLU A 354 -23.38 -5.07 9.10
CA GLU A 354 -24.09 -4.30 10.13
C GLU A 354 -24.47 -2.93 9.61
N LEU A 355 -23.48 -2.15 9.11
CA LEU A 355 -23.70 -0.79 8.63
C LEU A 355 -24.69 -0.73 7.46
N ILE A 356 -24.60 -1.66 6.51
CA ILE A 356 -25.51 -1.73 5.37
C ILE A 356 -26.93 -2.06 5.83
N ASN A 357 -27.08 -3.02 6.74
CA ASN A 357 -28.40 -3.41 7.25
C ASN A 357 -29.05 -2.30 8.06
N GLU A 358 -28.31 -1.59 8.89
CA GLU A 358 -28.82 -0.51 9.75
C GLU A 358 -29.17 0.76 8.99
N ARG A 359 -28.42 1.09 7.93
CA ARG A 359 -28.47 2.44 7.33
C ARG A 359 -28.93 2.49 5.88
N LEU A 360 -28.93 1.36 5.17
CA LEU A 360 -29.26 1.33 3.75
C LEU A 360 -30.48 0.46 3.41
N LYS A 361 -30.88 -0.42 4.30
CA LYS A 361 -32.16 -1.15 4.21
C LYS A 361 -33.23 -0.38 4.95
#